data_060907669689d51856317bce3f1025b3
#
_entry.id   060907669689d51856317bce3f1025b3
#
_cell.length_a   1.000
_cell.length_b   1.000
_cell.length_c   1.000
_cell.angle_alpha   90.00
_cell.angle_beta   90.00
_cell.angle_gamma   90.00
#
_symmetry.space_group_name_H-M   'P 1'
#
loop_
_entity.id
_entity.type
_entity.pdbx_description
1 polymer ?
#
loop_
_entity_poly.entity_id
_entity_poly.type
_entity_poly.pdbx_seq_one_letter_code
_entity_poly.pdbx_strand_id
1 'polypeptide(L)'
;MELLDNLALGFSTATSLTNLGFCLIGVLLGTLIGVLPGIGATATIAMLLPITFQIGDPVSSLIMLAGIYYGAQYGGSTTAILINMPGESSSAVTAIDGYQMARNGRAGAALAIAAIGSFFAGTVSTFLVAIFAPPLTAIALKFGAAEYFSLMIVGLVSSVALAHGSIVKALAMVVLGLLLGIVGTDIYTGTPRFTLGIREYADGLNFVAVAVGVFGVAEILRNLENEDERSVMIRKVTGLMPTREDFRRMAAPIVRGTIIGSALGILPGGGAILAAFASYTVEKRVSKNPGEFGKGAIAGVAGPESANNAGAQTSFIPMLTLGIPANPVMALMIGAMIIQGIVPGPNVATEQPALFWGIIASMWIGNLMLIVLNLPLIGLWVKLLTIPYYVLFPIIMAFCSIGVYSVNSNVYDLYAVAFFGFLGYLLTKLRCEPAPLLLGFVLGPLLEENLRRAMILARGDPSTFVTRPISASLLLIALAVLVIVFLPAVRKKREEVFVEES
;
A
#
# COMPACT_ATOMS: atom_id res chain seq x y z
N MET A 1 -18.59 -15.27 21.35
CA MET A 1 -18.64 -14.11 22.28
C MET A 1 -17.42 -13.23 22.08
N GLU A 2 -16.22 -13.76 22.15
CA GLU A 2 -14.96 -12.97 22.05
C GLU A 2 -14.84 -12.08 20.78
N LEU A 3 -15.24 -12.56 19.60
CA LEU A 3 -15.20 -11.74 18.36
C LEU A 3 -16.19 -10.57 18.42
N LEU A 4 -17.37 -10.77 18.97
CA LEU A 4 -18.38 -9.70 19.07
C LEU A 4 -17.96 -8.64 20.10
N ASP A 5 -17.36 -9.06 21.21
CA ASP A 5 -16.84 -8.16 22.24
C ASP A 5 -15.69 -7.31 21.69
N ASN A 6 -14.79 -7.95 20.93
CA ASN A 6 -13.69 -7.28 20.26
C ASN A 6 -14.16 -6.30 19.17
N LEU A 7 -15.16 -6.66 18.38
CA LEU A 7 -15.79 -5.75 17.43
C LEU A 7 -16.47 -4.58 18.13
N ALA A 8 -17.16 -4.82 19.26
CA ALA A 8 -17.77 -3.76 20.05
C ALA A 8 -16.70 -2.78 20.58
N LEU A 9 -15.55 -3.28 21.06
CA LEU A 9 -14.41 -2.47 21.43
C LEU A 9 -13.90 -1.66 20.23
N GLY A 10 -13.71 -2.30 19.07
CA GLY A 10 -13.26 -1.64 17.85
C GLY A 10 -14.20 -0.52 17.42
N PHE A 11 -15.51 -0.78 17.38
CA PHE A 11 -16.48 0.25 17.02
C PHE A 11 -16.56 1.36 18.06
N SER A 12 -16.51 1.07 19.38
CA SER A 12 -16.48 2.11 20.41
C SER A 12 -15.26 3.02 20.28
N THR A 13 -14.10 2.45 19.92
CA THR A 13 -12.87 3.20 19.66
C THR A 13 -12.99 4.04 18.39
N ALA A 14 -13.39 3.44 17.27
CA ALA A 14 -13.43 4.09 15.96
C ALA A 14 -14.54 5.17 15.86
N THR A 15 -15.64 5.03 16.61
CA THR A 15 -16.75 6.00 16.62
C THR A 15 -16.55 7.13 17.63
N SER A 16 -15.44 7.17 18.39
CA SER A 16 -15.12 8.37 19.18
C SER A 16 -15.04 9.58 18.27
N LEU A 17 -15.45 10.76 18.74
CA LEU A 17 -15.49 11.97 17.92
C LEU A 17 -14.13 12.30 17.29
N THR A 18 -13.06 12.09 18.05
CA THR A 18 -11.67 12.29 17.60
C THR A 18 -11.33 11.34 16.45
N ASN A 19 -11.57 10.04 16.63
CA ASN A 19 -11.23 9.03 15.61
C ASN A 19 -12.10 9.14 14.36
N LEU A 20 -13.40 9.48 14.51
CA LEU A 20 -14.27 9.83 13.37
C LEU A 20 -13.74 11.04 12.61
N GLY A 21 -13.28 12.07 13.32
CA GLY A 21 -12.67 13.25 12.71
C GLY A 21 -11.42 12.91 11.92
N PHE A 22 -10.49 12.13 12.50
CA PHE A 22 -9.27 11.72 11.81
C PHE A 22 -9.54 10.73 10.66
N CYS A 23 -10.53 9.84 10.81
CA CYS A 23 -10.99 8.99 9.72
C CYS A 23 -11.51 9.83 8.55
N LEU A 24 -12.37 10.81 8.83
CA LEU A 24 -12.91 11.72 7.80
C LEU A 24 -11.80 12.54 7.12
N ILE A 25 -10.87 13.11 7.89
CA ILE A 25 -9.70 13.83 7.34
C ILE A 25 -8.88 12.89 6.47
N GLY A 26 -8.61 11.68 6.93
CA GLY A 26 -7.85 10.66 6.18
C GLY A 26 -8.51 10.33 4.84
N VAL A 27 -9.79 9.99 4.82
CA VAL A 27 -10.50 9.63 3.57
C VAL A 27 -10.65 10.83 2.63
N LEU A 28 -10.81 12.04 3.15
CA LEU A 28 -10.84 13.27 2.35
C LEU A 28 -9.49 13.54 1.69
N LEU A 29 -8.40 13.54 2.47
CA LEU A 29 -7.05 13.76 1.95
C LEU A 29 -6.65 12.66 0.98
N GLY A 30 -6.96 11.41 1.29
CA GLY A 30 -6.72 10.28 0.40
C GLY A 30 -7.45 10.43 -0.93
N THR A 31 -8.75 10.75 -0.91
CA THR A 31 -9.53 10.97 -2.13
C THR A 31 -9.00 12.17 -2.92
N LEU A 32 -8.71 13.29 -2.25
CA LEU A 32 -8.17 14.50 -2.87
C LEU A 32 -6.88 14.20 -3.64
N ILE A 33 -5.95 13.49 -3.00
CA ILE A 33 -4.65 13.20 -3.62
C ILE A 33 -4.75 12.06 -4.62
N GLY A 34 -5.60 11.06 -4.37
CA GLY A 34 -5.89 10.02 -5.36
C GLY A 34 -6.49 10.57 -6.66
N VAL A 35 -7.26 11.65 -6.58
CA VAL A 35 -7.75 12.39 -7.76
C VAL A 35 -6.64 13.18 -8.45
N LEU A 36 -5.52 13.50 -7.78
CA LEU A 36 -4.39 14.17 -8.41
C LEU A 36 -3.48 13.13 -9.10
N PRO A 37 -3.40 13.14 -10.45
CA PRO A 37 -2.62 12.11 -11.15
C PRO A 37 -1.15 12.17 -10.76
N GLY A 38 -0.55 10.99 -10.54
CA GLY A 38 0.89 10.83 -10.33
C GLY A 38 1.38 10.99 -8.90
N ILE A 39 0.53 11.21 -7.88
CA ILE A 39 1.02 11.29 -6.49
C ILE A 39 0.84 9.96 -5.74
N GLY A 40 -0.24 9.25 -5.96
CA GLY A 40 -0.51 7.93 -5.37
C GLY A 40 -0.57 7.87 -3.82
N ALA A 41 -1.10 6.75 -3.28
CA ALA A 41 -1.25 6.56 -1.84
C ALA A 41 0.10 6.48 -1.11
N THR A 42 1.10 5.83 -1.70
CA THR A 42 2.41 5.64 -1.07
C THR A 42 3.10 6.99 -0.83
N ALA A 43 3.17 7.84 -1.86
CA ALA A 43 3.75 9.17 -1.73
C ALA A 43 2.97 10.02 -0.72
N THR A 44 1.63 9.96 -0.77
CA THR A 44 0.76 10.69 0.15
C THR A 44 0.99 10.31 1.61
N ILE A 45 0.99 9.03 1.90
CA ILE A 45 1.21 8.54 3.27
C ILE A 45 2.61 8.93 3.73
N ALA A 46 3.64 8.75 2.88
CA ALA A 46 5.00 9.17 3.20
C ALA A 46 5.06 10.66 3.57
N MET A 47 4.44 11.53 2.76
CA MET A 47 4.42 12.98 3.00
C MET A 47 3.65 13.39 4.27
N LEU A 48 2.56 12.68 4.59
CA LEU A 48 1.73 12.98 5.76
C LEU A 48 2.16 12.25 7.03
N LEU A 49 3.08 11.29 6.93
CA LEU A 49 3.60 10.53 8.06
C LEU A 49 4.11 11.43 9.21
N PRO A 50 4.89 12.49 8.95
CA PRO A 50 5.33 13.39 10.01
C PRO A 50 4.19 14.10 10.73
N ILE A 51 3.14 14.46 9.99
CA ILE A 51 1.96 15.15 10.53
C ILE A 51 1.18 14.20 11.44
N THR A 52 1.04 12.94 11.03
CA THR A 52 0.34 11.93 11.85
C THR A 52 1.09 11.63 13.15
N PHE A 53 2.41 11.73 13.16
CA PHE A 53 3.20 11.62 14.38
C PHE A 53 2.85 12.72 15.41
N GLN A 54 2.59 13.95 14.96
CA GLN A 54 2.23 15.08 15.84
C GLN A 54 0.83 14.94 16.48
N ILE A 55 0.00 14.01 16.02
CA ILE A 55 -1.33 13.75 16.63
C ILE A 55 -1.17 13.25 18.09
N GLY A 56 -0.08 12.55 18.39
CA GLY A 56 0.23 12.07 19.74
C GLY A 56 -0.61 10.87 20.20
N ASP A 57 -1.64 10.47 19.45
CA ASP A 57 -2.42 9.26 19.67
C ASP A 57 -2.21 8.27 18.53
N PRO A 58 -1.61 7.10 18.79
CA PRO A 58 -1.35 6.09 17.78
C PRO A 58 -2.59 5.59 17.07
N VAL A 59 -3.71 5.45 17.78
CA VAL A 59 -4.97 4.94 17.21
C VAL A 59 -5.49 5.91 16.16
N SER A 60 -5.63 7.19 16.51
CA SER A 60 -6.07 8.25 15.61
C SER A 60 -5.15 8.40 14.40
N SER A 61 -3.84 8.32 14.63
CA SER A 61 -2.82 8.41 13.57
C SER A 61 -2.96 7.30 12.54
N LEU A 62 -3.09 6.06 13.00
CA LEU A 62 -3.20 4.90 12.10
C LEU A 62 -4.57 4.83 11.41
N ILE A 63 -5.66 5.25 12.07
CA ILE A 63 -6.98 5.40 11.46
C ILE A 63 -6.93 6.45 10.33
N MET A 64 -6.27 7.58 10.56
CA MET A 64 -6.10 8.60 9.52
C MET A 64 -5.30 8.08 8.33
N LEU A 65 -4.15 7.43 8.57
CA LEU A 65 -3.32 6.84 7.50
C LEU A 65 -4.07 5.75 6.71
N ALA A 66 -4.81 4.90 7.40
CA ALA A 66 -5.67 3.91 6.76
C ALA A 66 -6.73 4.58 5.87
N GLY A 67 -7.37 5.64 6.37
CA GLY A 67 -8.32 6.46 5.61
C GLY A 67 -7.71 7.07 4.35
N ILE A 68 -6.45 7.55 4.44
CA ILE A 68 -5.69 8.05 3.27
C ILE A 68 -5.53 6.95 2.23
N TYR A 69 -5.15 5.75 2.66
CA TYR A 69 -4.97 4.62 1.74
C TYR A 69 -6.24 4.28 0.99
N TYR A 70 -7.36 4.11 1.71
CA TYR A 70 -8.65 3.80 1.06
C TYR A 70 -9.13 4.94 0.17
N GLY A 71 -8.97 6.18 0.62
CA GLY A 71 -9.35 7.37 -0.13
C GLY A 71 -8.60 7.48 -1.45
N ALA A 72 -7.31 7.19 -1.44
CA ALA A 72 -6.49 7.22 -2.65
C ALA A 72 -6.92 6.15 -3.67
N GLN A 73 -7.34 4.97 -3.23
CA GLN A 73 -7.88 3.94 -4.13
C GLN A 73 -9.13 4.44 -4.88
N TYR A 74 -10.08 5.03 -4.16
CA TYR A 74 -11.29 5.61 -4.78
C TYR A 74 -10.98 6.81 -5.68
N GLY A 75 -10.12 7.72 -5.22
CA GLY A 75 -9.72 8.90 -5.99
C GLY A 75 -8.99 8.54 -7.28
N GLY A 76 -8.09 7.54 -7.21
CA GLY A 76 -7.31 7.06 -8.35
C GLY A 76 -8.16 6.49 -9.48
N SER A 77 -9.27 5.84 -9.16
CA SER A 77 -10.22 5.33 -10.14
C SER A 77 -10.96 6.46 -10.85
N THR A 78 -11.21 7.58 -10.17
CA THR A 78 -11.86 8.75 -10.76
C THR A 78 -11.02 9.33 -11.90
N THR A 79 -9.72 9.50 -11.71
CA THR A 79 -8.80 9.98 -12.75
C THR A 79 -8.58 8.96 -13.86
N ALA A 80 -8.43 7.69 -13.51
CA ALA A 80 -8.32 6.61 -14.48
C ALA A 80 -9.52 6.60 -15.46
N ILE A 81 -10.73 6.79 -14.97
CA ILE A 81 -11.97 6.80 -15.76
C ILE A 81 -12.14 8.10 -16.56
N LEU A 82 -11.84 9.27 -15.97
CA LEU A 82 -12.18 10.56 -16.59
C LEU A 82 -11.11 11.09 -17.56
N ILE A 83 -9.84 10.82 -17.29
CA ILE A 83 -8.72 11.41 -18.06
C ILE A 83 -7.70 10.37 -18.55
N ASN A 84 -7.95 9.08 -18.38
CA ASN A 84 -7.04 7.98 -18.74
C ASN A 84 -5.65 8.07 -18.05
N MET A 85 -5.61 8.69 -16.88
CA MET A 85 -4.40 8.79 -16.06
C MET A 85 -4.70 8.17 -14.70
N PRO A 86 -4.16 7.00 -14.39
CA PRO A 86 -4.40 6.37 -13.10
C PRO A 86 -3.80 7.23 -11.98
N GLY A 87 -4.61 7.56 -10.96
CA GLY A 87 -4.13 8.22 -9.75
C GLY A 87 -3.36 7.27 -8.81
N GLU A 88 -3.63 5.98 -8.97
CA GLU A 88 -2.94 4.86 -8.31
C GLU A 88 -2.57 3.79 -9.33
N SER A 89 -1.43 3.14 -9.15
CA SER A 89 -0.97 2.08 -10.08
C SER A 89 -1.98 0.94 -10.22
N SER A 90 -2.73 0.64 -9.16
CA SER A 90 -3.79 -0.38 -9.17
C SER A 90 -5.01 -0.01 -10.02
N SER A 91 -5.26 1.28 -10.24
CA SER A 91 -6.36 1.77 -11.08
C SER A 91 -6.02 1.86 -12.58
N ALA A 92 -4.77 1.55 -12.96
CA ALA A 92 -4.35 1.52 -14.36
C ALA A 92 -5.22 0.57 -15.20
N VAL A 93 -5.55 -0.59 -14.65
CA VAL A 93 -6.42 -1.57 -15.30
C VAL A 93 -7.84 -1.05 -15.52
N THR A 94 -8.34 -0.27 -14.57
CA THR A 94 -9.67 0.36 -14.65
C THR A 94 -9.74 1.38 -15.78
N ALA A 95 -8.62 2.06 -16.09
CA ALA A 95 -8.54 3.00 -17.20
C ALA A 95 -8.86 2.34 -18.55
N ILE A 96 -8.48 1.08 -18.76
CA ILE A 96 -8.65 0.34 -20.04
C ILE A 96 -10.10 0.39 -20.52
N ASP A 97 -11.05 0.05 -19.67
CA ASP A 97 -12.47 0.02 -20.01
C ASP A 97 -13.24 1.23 -19.46
N GLY A 98 -12.85 1.73 -18.28
CA GLY A 98 -13.51 2.86 -17.63
C GLY A 98 -13.42 4.14 -18.44
N TYR A 99 -12.24 4.45 -18.98
CA TYR A 99 -12.06 5.60 -19.87
C TYR A 99 -12.84 5.45 -21.19
N GLN A 100 -12.91 4.24 -21.75
CA GLN A 100 -13.73 4.00 -22.95
C GLN A 100 -15.22 4.20 -22.65
N MET A 101 -15.70 3.76 -21.47
CA MET A 101 -17.07 4.07 -21.04
C MET A 101 -17.29 5.58 -20.95
N ALA A 102 -16.33 6.33 -20.38
CA ALA A 102 -16.42 7.79 -20.28
C ALA A 102 -16.47 8.45 -21.67
N ARG A 103 -15.64 8.03 -22.61
CA ARG A 103 -15.66 8.50 -24.01
C ARG A 103 -16.98 8.22 -24.71
N ASN A 104 -17.61 7.10 -24.38
CA ASN A 104 -18.93 6.71 -24.90
C ASN A 104 -20.09 7.44 -24.18
N GLY A 105 -19.82 8.49 -23.40
CA GLY A 105 -20.83 9.28 -22.70
C GLY A 105 -21.37 8.62 -21.40
N ARG A 106 -20.75 7.53 -20.93
CA ARG A 106 -21.17 6.75 -19.76
C ARG A 106 -20.23 6.95 -18.55
N ALA A 107 -19.59 8.12 -18.44
CA ALA A 107 -18.65 8.42 -17.36
C ALA A 107 -19.29 8.24 -15.97
N GLY A 108 -20.52 8.74 -15.78
CA GLY A 108 -21.22 8.62 -14.51
C GLY A 108 -21.50 7.17 -14.13
N ALA A 109 -21.91 6.34 -15.09
CA ALA A 109 -22.13 4.91 -14.86
C ALA A 109 -20.82 4.19 -14.49
N ALA A 110 -19.70 4.48 -15.19
CA ALA A 110 -18.39 3.90 -14.89
C ALA A 110 -17.92 4.23 -13.46
N LEU A 111 -18.03 5.51 -13.06
CA LEU A 111 -17.70 5.97 -11.71
C LEU A 111 -18.57 5.32 -10.64
N ALA A 112 -19.87 5.17 -10.89
CA ALA A 112 -20.78 4.53 -9.96
C ALA A 112 -20.49 3.01 -9.83
N ILE A 113 -20.19 2.33 -10.93
CA ILE A 113 -19.80 0.92 -10.94
C ILE A 113 -18.51 0.72 -10.14
N ALA A 114 -17.51 1.57 -10.36
CA ALA A 114 -16.26 1.55 -9.60
C ALA A 114 -16.52 1.76 -8.11
N ALA A 115 -17.25 2.81 -7.72
CA ALA A 115 -17.53 3.12 -6.32
C ALA A 115 -18.36 2.04 -5.61
N ILE A 116 -19.39 1.48 -6.26
CA ILE A 116 -20.22 0.41 -5.69
C ILE A 116 -19.39 -0.88 -5.55
N GLY A 117 -18.59 -1.23 -6.56
CA GLY A 117 -17.70 -2.38 -6.52
C GLY A 117 -16.67 -2.26 -5.40
N SER A 118 -16.04 -1.10 -5.27
CA SER A 118 -15.08 -0.78 -4.19
C SER A 118 -15.72 -0.84 -2.81
N PHE A 119 -16.93 -0.28 -2.66
CA PHE A 119 -17.68 -0.33 -1.39
C PHE A 119 -18.03 -1.76 -0.96
N PHE A 120 -18.55 -2.56 -1.88
CA PHE A 120 -18.86 -3.97 -1.62
C PHE A 120 -17.60 -4.74 -1.24
N ALA A 121 -16.56 -4.61 -2.05
CA ALA A 121 -15.30 -5.31 -1.84
C ALA A 121 -14.63 -4.89 -0.52
N GLY A 122 -14.54 -3.61 -0.24
CA GLY A 122 -14.00 -3.08 1.01
C GLY A 122 -14.78 -3.60 2.23
N THR A 123 -16.11 -3.58 2.17
CA THR A 123 -16.96 -4.08 3.25
C THR A 123 -16.76 -5.58 3.51
N VAL A 124 -16.81 -6.41 2.48
CA VAL A 124 -16.64 -7.87 2.59
C VAL A 124 -15.22 -8.21 3.03
N SER A 125 -14.21 -7.56 2.47
CA SER A 125 -12.82 -7.82 2.82
C SER A 125 -12.49 -7.43 4.25
N THR A 126 -13.10 -6.37 4.79
CA THR A 126 -12.97 -6.02 6.20
C THR A 126 -13.56 -7.09 7.12
N PHE A 127 -14.67 -7.74 6.72
CA PHE A 127 -15.15 -8.93 7.43
C PHE A 127 -14.15 -10.06 7.41
N LEU A 128 -13.48 -10.29 6.27
CA LEU A 128 -12.42 -11.30 6.19
C LEU A 128 -11.24 -10.94 7.10
N VAL A 129 -10.84 -9.66 7.16
CA VAL A 129 -9.81 -9.20 8.10
C VAL A 129 -10.23 -9.53 9.54
N ALA A 130 -11.44 -9.16 9.95
CA ALA A 130 -11.94 -9.38 11.31
C ALA A 130 -12.02 -10.88 11.68
N ILE A 131 -12.34 -11.75 10.73
CA ILE A 131 -12.48 -13.20 10.97
C ILE A 131 -11.10 -13.89 10.96
N PHE A 132 -10.23 -13.56 10.01
CA PHE A 132 -8.96 -14.27 9.82
C PHE A 132 -7.81 -13.72 10.65
N ALA A 133 -7.85 -12.44 11.07
CA ALA A 133 -6.77 -11.85 11.85
C ALA A 133 -6.58 -12.56 13.22
N PRO A 134 -7.60 -12.87 14.03
CA PRO A 134 -7.41 -13.55 15.31
C PRO A 134 -6.77 -14.94 15.20
N PRO A 135 -7.23 -15.88 14.34
CA PRO A 135 -6.60 -17.18 14.22
C PRO A 135 -5.17 -17.07 13.66
N LEU A 136 -4.91 -16.13 12.77
CA LEU A 136 -3.56 -15.91 12.25
C LEU A 136 -2.63 -15.35 13.34
N THR A 137 -3.13 -14.42 14.18
CA THR A 137 -2.42 -13.93 15.36
C THR A 137 -2.08 -15.09 16.32
N ALA A 138 -3.03 -15.98 16.58
CA ALA A 138 -2.78 -17.15 17.45
C ALA A 138 -1.70 -18.10 16.89
N ILE A 139 -1.59 -18.22 15.56
CA ILE A 139 -0.50 -18.95 14.91
C ILE A 139 0.81 -18.15 15.03
N ALA A 140 0.77 -16.86 14.80
CA ALA A 140 1.94 -15.99 14.83
C ALA A 140 2.58 -15.88 16.23
N LEU A 141 1.78 -15.99 17.30
CA LEU A 141 2.29 -16.06 18.68
C LEU A 141 3.13 -17.29 18.98
N LYS A 142 3.08 -18.33 18.11
CA LYS A 142 3.96 -19.52 18.22
C LYS A 142 5.31 -19.31 17.54
N PHE A 143 5.50 -18.20 16.85
CA PHE A 143 6.74 -17.90 16.15
C PHE A 143 7.81 -17.47 17.14
N GLY A 144 9.00 -18.07 17.04
CA GLY A 144 10.21 -17.58 17.68
C GLY A 144 11.08 -16.80 16.70
N ALA A 145 12.29 -16.46 17.13
CA ALA A 145 13.23 -15.66 16.34
C ALA A 145 13.59 -16.33 14.98
N ALA A 146 13.72 -17.65 14.94
CA ALA A 146 14.02 -18.37 13.70
C ALA A 146 12.85 -18.29 12.69
N GLU A 147 11.60 -18.39 13.17
CA GLU A 147 10.41 -18.28 12.35
C GLU A 147 10.24 -16.86 11.80
N TYR A 148 10.44 -15.84 12.64
CA TYR A 148 10.39 -14.42 12.20
C TYR A 148 11.47 -14.11 11.17
N PHE A 149 12.71 -14.58 11.38
CA PHE A 149 13.76 -14.44 10.36
C PHE A 149 13.34 -15.05 9.03
N SER A 150 12.85 -16.30 9.04
CA SER A 150 12.43 -17.01 7.83
C SER A 150 11.25 -16.32 7.14
N LEU A 151 10.31 -15.77 7.92
CA LEU A 151 9.15 -15.05 7.43
C LEU A 151 9.57 -13.74 6.76
N MET A 152 10.55 -13.01 7.29
CA MET A 152 11.10 -11.79 6.67
C MET A 152 11.81 -12.11 5.36
N ILE A 153 12.51 -13.23 5.27
CA ILE A 153 13.09 -13.71 3.99
C ILE A 153 11.97 -13.96 2.97
N VAL A 154 10.86 -14.61 3.36
CA VAL A 154 9.69 -14.76 2.47
C VAL A 154 9.18 -13.40 2.00
N GLY A 155 9.03 -12.43 2.90
CA GLY A 155 8.59 -11.06 2.57
C GLY A 155 9.51 -10.37 1.55
N LEU A 156 10.81 -10.40 1.79
CA LEU A 156 11.81 -9.80 0.88
C LEU A 156 11.86 -10.51 -0.48
N VAL A 157 11.86 -11.83 -0.50
CA VAL A 157 11.85 -12.61 -1.75
C VAL A 157 10.56 -12.36 -2.53
N SER A 158 9.42 -12.30 -1.85
CA SER A 158 8.14 -11.99 -2.48
C SER A 158 8.12 -10.58 -3.08
N SER A 159 8.72 -9.59 -2.40
CA SER A 159 8.83 -8.22 -2.93
C SER A 159 9.66 -8.17 -4.23
N VAL A 160 10.73 -8.96 -4.31
CA VAL A 160 11.52 -9.10 -5.55
C VAL A 160 10.72 -9.82 -6.65
N ALA A 161 9.97 -10.86 -6.25
CA ALA A 161 9.17 -11.65 -7.18
C ALA A 161 8.09 -10.83 -7.88
N LEU A 162 7.50 -9.89 -7.17
CA LEU A 162 6.35 -9.09 -7.61
C LEU A 162 6.72 -7.66 -8.03
N ALA A 163 7.98 -7.25 -7.88
CA ALA A 163 8.48 -5.97 -8.37
C ALA A 163 8.38 -5.87 -9.90
N HIS A 164 8.06 -4.69 -10.41
CA HIS A 164 8.00 -4.43 -11.84
C HIS A 164 9.40 -4.40 -12.48
N GLY A 165 9.54 -4.86 -13.70
CA GLY A 165 10.79 -4.81 -14.44
C GLY A 165 11.82 -5.88 -14.07
N SER A 166 13.10 -5.50 -13.93
CA SER A 166 14.22 -6.44 -13.76
C SER A 166 14.33 -6.99 -12.34
N ILE A 167 14.33 -8.33 -12.21
CA ILE A 167 14.54 -9.03 -10.93
C ILE A 167 15.89 -8.63 -10.29
N VAL A 168 16.93 -8.47 -11.10
CA VAL A 168 18.27 -8.08 -10.60
C VAL A 168 18.23 -6.69 -9.98
N LYS A 169 17.50 -5.75 -10.61
CA LYS A 169 17.31 -4.40 -10.06
C LYS A 169 16.50 -4.45 -8.76
N ALA A 170 15.42 -5.22 -8.72
CA ALA A 170 14.63 -5.40 -7.51
C ALA A 170 15.46 -5.99 -6.35
N LEU A 171 16.28 -7.02 -6.63
CA LEU A 171 17.20 -7.59 -5.65
C LEU A 171 18.24 -6.56 -5.17
N ALA A 172 18.79 -5.77 -6.09
CA ALA A 172 19.73 -4.70 -5.74
C ALA A 172 19.08 -3.64 -4.84
N MET A 173 17.79 -3.32 -5.09
CA MET A 173 17.01 -2.39 -4.25
C MET A 173 16.77 -2.98 -2.85
N VAL A 174 16.45 -4.27 -2.73
CA VAL A 174 16.34 -4.93 -1.42
C VAL A 174 17.67 -4.86 -0.66
N VAL A 175 18.77 -5.21 -1.32
CA VAL A 175 20.11 -5.18 -0.69
C VAL A 175 20.48 -3.76 -0.26
N LEU A 176 20.22 -2.76 -1.11
CA LEU A 176 20.45 -1.35 -0.77
C LEU A 176 19.58 -0.95 0.44
N GLY A 177 18.32 -1.34 0.45
CA GLY A 177 17.43 -1.10 1.59
C GLY A 177 17.94 -1.74 2.89
N LEU A 178 18.35 -3.00 2.84
CA LEU A 178 18.97 -3.70 3.98
C LEU A 178 20.20 -2.95 4.51
N LEU A 179 21.09 -2.52 3.61
CA LEU A 179 22.29 -1.76 4.00
C LEU A 179 21.95 -0.41 4.63
N LEU A 180 20.96 0.30 4.11
CA LEU A 180 20.47 1.55 4.69
C LEU A 180 19.81 1.34 6.06
N GLY A 181 19.08 0.23 6.23
CA GLY A 181 18.40 -0.10 7.48
C GLY A 181 19.34 -0.43 8.63
N ILE A 182 20.55 -0.90 8.34
CA ILE A 182 21.56 -1.20 9.38
C ILE A 182 22.54 -0.06 9.68
N VAL A 183 22.31 1.12 9.09
CA VAL A 183 23.05 2.35 9.45
C VAL A 183 22.74 2.70 10.91
N GLY A 184 23.75 3.08 11.68
CA GLY A 184 23.59 3.48 13.08
C GLY A 184 24.47 2.68 14.03
N THR A 185 24.15 2.71 15.30
CA THR A 185 24.89 1.97 16.33
C THR A 185 24.37 0.56 16.47
N ASP A 186 25.24 -0.43 16.34
CA ASP A 186 24.91 -1.81 16.58
C ASP A 186 24.52 -2.02 18.06
N ILE A 187 23.28 -2.47 18.29
CA ILE A 187 22.74 -2.65 19.65
C ILE A 187 23.43 -3.74 20.46
N TYR A 188 24.13 -4.70 19.82
CA TYR A 188 24.85 -5.79 20.49
C TYR A 188 26.29 -5.44 20.82
N THR A 189 26.97 -4.65 19.97
CA THR A 189 28.39 -4.34 20.12
C THR A 189 28.65 -2.88 20.51
N GLY A 190 27.64 -2.00 20.39
CA GLY A 190 27.79 -0.56 20.61
C GLY A 190 28.64 0.15 19.56
N THR A 191 29.03 -0.53 18.48
CA THR A 191 29.88 0.07 17.43
C THR A 191 29.04 0.80 16.37
N PRO A 192 29.44 2.02 15.96
CA PRO A 192 28.76 2.74 14.89
C PRO A 192 29.03 2.08 13.53
N ARG A 193 27.99 1.91 12.71
CA ARG A 193 28.05 1.33 11.37
C ARG A 193 27.54 2.34 10.34
N PHE A 194 28.33 2.59 9.31
CA PHE A 194 27.99 3.44 8.16
C PHE A 194 27.51 4.85 8.50
N THR A 195 27.85 5.36 9.70
CA THR A 195 27.46 6.70 10.16
C THR A 195 28.26 7.83 9.52
N LEU A 196 29.30 7.51 8.74
CA LEU A 196 30.24 8.46 8.10
C LEU A 196 30.85 9.47 9.07
N GLY A 197 30.89 9.14 10.37
CA GLY A 197 31.37 10.03 11.44
C GLY A 197 30.35 11.12 11.82
N ILE A 198 29.13 11.08 11.28
CA ILE A 198 28.06 12.02 11.62
C ILE A 198 27.33 11.47 12.85
N ARG A 199 27.36 12.26 13.94
CA ARG A 199 26.81 11.87 15.22
C ARG A 199 25.30 11.65 15.17
N GLU A 200 24.61 12.44 14.37
CA GLU A 200 23.16 12.42 14.19
C GLU A 200 22.67 11.13 13.55
N TYR A 201 23.56 10.38 12.88
CA TYR A 201 23.25 9.06 12.31
C TYR A 201 23.59 7.90 13.26
N ALA A 202 23.98 8.18 14.51
CA ALA A 202 24.24 7.12 15.49
C ALA A 202 22.96 6.31 15.81
N ASP A 203 21.81 6.95 15.81
CA ASP A 203 20.50 6.31 16.01
C ASP A 203 19.87 5.73 14.71
N GLY A 204 20.64 5.74 13.62
CA GLY A 204 20.21 5.29 12.30
C GLY A 204 19.66 6.41 11.41
N LEU A 205 19.27 6.02 10.21
CA LEU A 205 18.58 6.93 9.29
C LEU A 205 17.12 7.06 9.71
N ASN A 206 16.62 8.29 9.77
CA ASN A 206 15.22 8.55 10.08
C ASN A 206 14.33 7.94 8.97
N PHE A 207 13.46 7.00 9.35
CA PHE A 207 12.53 6.33 8.44
C PHE A 207 11.66 7.34 7.67
N VAL A 208 11.18 8.39 8.34
CA VAL A 208 10.33 9.42 7.72
C VAL A 208 11.09 10.16 6.63
N ALA A 209 12.34 10.53 6.90
CA ALA A 209 13.17 11.25 5.93
C ALA A 209 13.45 10.41 4.67
N VAL A 210 13.76 9.11 4.85
CA VAL A 210 13.94 8.17 3.72
C VAL A 210 12.64 8.02 2.93
N ALA A 211 11.51 7.78 3.61
CA ALA A 211 10.22 7.56 2.98
C ALA A 211 9.71 8.80 2.22
N VAL A 212 9.75 9.98 2.86
CA VAL A 212 9.37 11.26 2.24
C VAL A 212 10.27 11.57 1.05
N GLY A 213 11.58 11.33 1.19
CA GLY A 213 12.52 11.53 0.09
C GLY A 213 12.20 10.63 -1.10
N VAL A 214 12.27 9.32 -0.89
CA VAL A 214 12.17 8.31 -1.96
C VAL A 214 10.82 8.30 -2.66
N PHE A 215 9.71 8.53 -1.93
CA PHE A 215 8.36 8.48 -2.51
C PHE A 215 7.75 9.87 -2.69
N GLY A 216 7.90 10.78 -1.72
CA GLY A 216 7.31 12.10 -1.79
C GLY A 216 8.04 13.01 -2.76
N VAL A 217 9.30 13.34 -2.44
CA VAL A 217 10.10 14.30 -3.22
C VAL A 217 10.44 13.75 -4.60
N ALA A 218 10.78 12.47 -4.70
CA ALA A 218 11.07 11.84 -6.00
C ALA A 218 9.88 11.90 -6.96
N GLU A 219 8.65 11.66 -6.46
CA GLU A 219 7.43 11.74 -7.25
C GLU A 219 7.13 13.17 -7.69
N ILE A 220 7.37 14.16 -6.81
CA ILE A 220 7.25 15.57 -7.17
C ILE A 220 8.21 15.94 -8.32
N LEU A 221 9.48 15.53 -8.22
CA LEU A 221 10.48 15.79 -9.26
C LEU A 221 10.08 15.16 -10.60
N ARG A 222 9.56 13.92 -10.56
CA ARG A 222 9.07 13.23 -11.75
C ARG A 222 7.88 13.93 -12.39
N ASN A 223 6.92 14.39 -11.60
CA ASN A 223 5.74 15.09 -12.09
C ASN A 223 6.03 16.49 -12.63
N LEU A 224 7.10 17.16 -12.15
CA LEU A 224 7.54 18.44 -12.71
C LEU A 224 8.16 18.31 -14.11
N GLU A 225 8.72 17.15 -14.43
CA GLU A 225 9.31 16.90 -15.75
C GLU A 225 8.24 16.66 -16.83
N ASN A 226 7.08 16.10 -16.47
CA ASN A 226 6.04 15.66 -17.40
C ASN A 226 4.85 16.65 -17.44
N GLU A 227 5.08 17.96 -17.63
CA GLU A 227 4.04 18.98 -17.66
C GLU A 227 3.06 18.90 -18.84
N ASP A 228 3.46 18.31 -19.96
CA ASP A 228 2.79 18.47 -21.26
C ASP A 228 1.55 17.58 -21.52
N GLU A 229 1.25 16.59 -20.69
CA GLU A 229 0.19 15.61 -21.00
C GLU A 229 -1.18 15.87 -20.33
N ARG A 230 -1.37 17.00 -19.66
CA ARG A 230 -2.58 17.27 -18.88
C ARG A 230 -3.69 17.96 -19.68
N SER A 231 -4.05 17.42 -20.81
CA SER A 231 -5.30 17.82 -21.47
C SER A 231 -6.50 17.20 -20.74
N VAL A 232 -6.99 17.87 -19.72
CA VAL A 232 -8.19 17.44 -18.98
C VAL A 232 -9.40 17.54 -19.89
N MET A 233 -9.93 16.41 -20.32
CA MET A 233 -11.19 16.35 -21.05
C MET A 233 -12.35 16.42 -20.05
N ILE A 234 -12.56 17.59 -19.44
CA ILE A 234 -13.65 17.83 -18.49
C ILE A 234 -14.97 17.80 -19.26
N ARG A 235 -15.60 16.63 -19.30
CA ARG A 235 -17.01 16.54 -19.69
C ARG A 235 -17.85 16.57 -18.42
N LYS A 236 -18.96 17.29 -18.49
CA LYS A 236 -19.96 17.32 -17.41
C LYS A 236 -20.39 15.87 -17.13
N VAL A 237 -20.08 15.36 -15.93
CA VAL A 237 -20.45 14.00 -15.51
C VAL A 237 -21.95 13.98 -15.26
N THR A 238 -22.67 13.14 -16.00
CA THR A 238 -24.12 12.93 -15.87
C THR A 238 -24.41 11.43 -15.78
N GLY A 239 -25.57 11.06 -15.24
CA GLY A 239 -26.00 9.66 -15.20
C GLY A 239 -25.21 8.82 -14.19
N LEU A 240 -25.06 9.31 -12.95
CA LEU A 240 -24.36 8.59 -11.88
C LEU A 240 -25.08 7.28 -11.44
N MET A 241 -26.37 7.12 -11.76
CA MET A 241 -27.09 5.90 -11.39
C MET A 241 -26.93 4.85 -12.48
N PRO A 242 -26.33 3.67 -12.18
CA PRO A 242 -26.27 2.55 -13.12
C PRO A 242 -27.69 2.05 -13.47
N THR A 243 -27.87 1.60 -14.68
CA THR A 243 -29.13 0.98 -15.11
C THR A 243 -29.30 -0.40 -14.47
N ARG A 244 -30.53 -0.94 -14.51
CA ARG A 244 -30.79 -2.30 -14.01
C ARG A 244 -29.96 -3.37 -14.73
N GLU A 245 -29.67 -3.15 -16.00
CA GLU A 245 -28.80 -4.03 -16.78
C GLU A 245 -27.34 -3.91 -16.33
N ASP A 246 -26.87 -2.71 -16.01
CA ASP A 246 -25.53 -2.50 -15.46
C ASP A 246 -25.36 -3.24 -14.14
N PHE A 247 -26.35 -3.15 -13.23
CA PHE A 247 -26.34 -3.90 -11.98
C PHE A 247 -26.25 -5.42 -12.20
N ARG A 248 -26.99 -5.94 -13.16
CA ARG A 248 -26.94 -7.37 -13.51
C ARG A 248 -25.57 -7.77 -14.05
N ARG A 249 -24.95 -6.93 -14.89
CA ARG A 249 -23.66 -7.20 -15.53
C ARG A 249 -22.47 -7.04 -14.57
N MET A 250 -22.54 -6.14 -13.58
CA MET A 250 -21.44 -5.90 -12.64
C MET A 250 -21.46 -6.85 -11.42
N ALA A 251 -22.58 -7.45 -11.04
CA ALA A 251 -22.71 -8.19 -9.79
C ALA A 251 -21.73 -9.38 -9.67
N ALA A 252 -21.67 -10.25 -10.69
CA ALA A 252 -20.75 -11.39 -10.66
C ALA A 252 -19.26 -10.98 -10.75
N PRO A 253 -18.86 -10.01 -11.59
CA PRO A 253 -17.51 -9.43 -11.57
C PRO A 253 -17.10 -8.88 -10.22
N ILE A 254 -17.97 -8.15 -9.52
CA ILE A 254 -17.71 -7.62 -8.17
C ILE A 254 -17.37 -8.75 -7.19
N VAL A 255 -18.17 -9.80 -7.16
CA VAL A 255 -17.93 -10.93 -6.25
C VAL A 255 -16.62 -11.64 -6.58
N ARG A 256 -16.37 -11.95 -7.86
CA ARG A 256 -15.12 -12.61 -8.27
C ARG A 256 -13.91 -11.72 -8.00
N GLY A 257 -14.01 -10.43 -8.33
CA GLY A 257 -12.96 -9.45 -8.03
C GLY A 257 -12.66 -9.38 -6.54
N THR A 258 -13.70 -9.33 -5.69
CA THR A 258 -13.55 -9.35 -4.23
C THR A 258 -12.81 -10.60 -3.73
N ILE A 259 -13.14 -11.79 -4.24
CA ILE A 259 -12.47 -13.04 -3.87
C ILE A 259 -11.01 -13.03 -4.31
N ILE A 260 -10.74 -12.65 -5.56
CA ILE A 260 -9.38 -12.59 -6.11
C ILE A 260 -8.54 -11.57 -5.33
N GLY A 261 -9.11 -10.38 -5.11
CA GLY A 261 -8.45 -9.31 -4.37
C GLY A 261 -8.13 -9.70 -2.94
N SER A 262 -9.10 -10.29 -2.24
CA SER A 262 -8.91 -10.74 -0.86
C SER A 262 -7.83 -11.81 -0.73
N ALA A 263 -7.73 -12.73 -1.68
CA ALA A 263 -6.70 -13.77 -1.68
C ALA A 263 -5.30 -13.21 -2.01
N LEU A 264 -5.20 -12.34 -2.99
CA LEU A 264 -3.91 -11.80 -3.45
C LEU A 264 -3.38 -10.67 -2.57
N GLY A 265 -4.27 -9.92 -1.89
CA GLY A 265 -3.88 -8.83 -1.00
C GLY A 265 -3.10 -9.27 0.24
N ILE A 266 -3.28 -10.51 0.69
CA ILE A 266 -2.53 -11.10 1.82
C ILE A 266 -1.09 -11.41 1.43
N LEU A 267 -0.83 -11.63 0.13
CA LEU A 267 0.48 -12.04 -0.34
C LEU A 267 1.47 -10.87 -0.34
N PRO A 268 2.65 -11.03 0.27
CA PRO A 268 3.68 -9.99 0.24
C PRO A 268 4.08 -9.63 -1.20
N GLY A 269 4.09 -8.33 -1.50
CA GLY A 269 4.48 -7.76 -2.79
C GLY A 269 3.37 -7.71 -3.87
N GLY A 270 2.29 -8.51 -3.74
CA GLY A 270 1.23 -8.58 -4.76
C GLY A 270 0.21 -7.46 -4.68
N GLY A 271 -0.30 -7.25 -3.48
CA GLY A 271 -1.23 -6.17 -3.16
C GLY A 271 -2.36 -5.94 -4.16
N ALA A 272 -2.84 -4.71 -4.16
CA ALA A 272 -3.97 -4.25 -4.96
C ALA A 272 -3.70 -4.27 -6.48
N ILE A 273 -2.45 -4.02 -6.91
CA ILE A 273 -2.07 -3.98 -8.34
C ILE A 273 -2.26 -5.34 -8.98
N LEU A 274 -1.59 -6.36 -8.44
CA LEU A 274 -1.68 -7.73 -8.98
C LEU A 274 -3.11 -8.24 -8.96
N ALA A 275 -3.87 -7.90 -7.91
CA ALA A 275 -5.27 -8.27 -7.77
C ALA A 275 -6.14 -7.69 -8.89
N ALA A 276 -5.95 -6.41 -9.24
CA ALA A 276 -6.67 -5.74 -10.32
C ALA A 276 -6.38 -6.39 -11.68
N PHE A 277 -5.10 -6.63 -12.02
CA PHE A 277 -4.71 -7.29 -13.27
C PHE A 277 -5.21 -8.73 -13.37
N ALA A 278 -5.07 -9.50 -12.27
CA ALA A 278 -5.58 -10.86 -12.22
C ALA A 278 -7.10 -10.92 -12.44
N SER A 279 -7.83 -10.02 -11.77
CA SER A 279 -9.29 -9.91 -11.93
C SER A 279 -9.68 -9.58 -13.37
N TYR A 280 -9.05 -8.58 -14.00
CA TYR A 280 -9.30 -8.23 -15.40
C TYR A 280 -9.10 -9.43 -16.33
N THR A 281 -7.99 -10.14 -16.15
CA THR A 281 -7.67 -11.33 -16.95
C THR A 281 -8.71 -12.44 -16.78
N VAL A 282 -9.15 -12.68 -15.53
CA VAL A 282 -10.20 -13.67 -15.24
C VAL A 282 -11.52 -13.24 -15.86
N GLU A 283 -11.94 -11.96 -15.66
CA GLU A 283 -13.19 -11.45 -16.24
C GLU A 283 -13.22 -11.58 -17.77
N LYS A 284 -12.12 -11.22 -18.44
CA LYS A 284 -12.00 -11.36 -19.89
C LYS A 284 -12.13 -12.83 -20.35
N ARG A 285 -11.56 -13.79 -19.57
CA ARG A 285 -11.62 -15.22 -19.91
C ARG A 285 -13.00 -15.83 -19.67
N VAL A 286 -13.71 -15.43 -18.62
CA VAL A 286 -15.03 -16.00 -18.27
C VAL A 286 -16.17 -15.27 -18.97
N SER A 287 -15.89 -14.15 -19.63
CA SER A 287 -16.88 -13.37 -20.36
C SER A 287 -17.39 -14.12 -21.60
N LYS A 288 -18.70 -14.02 -21.83
CA LYS A 288 -19.30 -14.49 -23.09
C LYS A 288 -18.89 -13.63 -24.28
N ASN A 289 -18.49 -12.37 -24.04
CA ASN A 289 -18.11 -11.40 -25.07
C ASN A 289 -16.72 -10.82 -24.78
N PRO A 290 -15.61 -11.58 -24.90
CA PRO A 290 -14.27 -11.08 -24.62
C PRO A 290 -13.85 -9.87 -25.48
N GLY A 291 -14.45 -9.70 -26.65
CA GLY A 291 -14.19 -8.57 -27.55
C GLY A 291 -14.74 -7.22 -27.13
N GLU A 292 -15.52 -7.15 -26.03
CA GLU A 292 -15.95 -5.89 -25.40
C GLU A 292 -14.84 -5.27 -24.53
N PHE A 293 -13.89 -6.08 -24.03
CA PHE A 293 -12.79 -5.62 -23.19
C PHE A 293 -11.84 -4.72 -23.99
N GLY A 294 -11.46 -3.60 -23.39
CA GLY A 294 -10.75 -2.50 -24.04
C GLY A 294 -11.66 -1.53 -24.83
N LYS A 295 -13.00 -1.75 -24.82
CA LYS A 295 -13.98 -0.91 -25.52
C LYS A 295 -15.08 -0.37 -24.61
N GLY A 296 -14.95 -0.56 -23.31
CA GLY A 296 -15.91 -0.11 -22.30
C GLY A 296 -16.73 -1.25 -21.68
N ALA A 297 -16.12 -2.41 -21.43
CA ALA A 297 -16.74 -3.54 -20.76
C ALA A 297 -17.02 -3.21 -19.28
N ILE A 298 -18.28 -3.36 -18.83
CA ILE A 298 -18.66 -3.15 -17.42
C ILE A 298 -17.85 -4.08 -16.48
N ALA A 299 -17.66 -5.34 -16.89
CA ALA A 299 -16.87 -6.30 -16.12
C ALA A 299 -15.39 -5.91 -16.02
N GLY A 300 -14.85 -5.20 -17.04
CA GLY A 300 -13.48 -4.67 -17.05
C GLY A 300 -13.26 -3.48 -16.12
N VAL A 301 -14.33 -2.90 -15.57
CA VAL A 301 -14.30 -1.89 -14.49
C VAL A 301 -14.64 -2.55 -13.16
N ALA A 302 -15.76 -3.25 -13.08
CA ALA A 302 -16.31 -3.78 -11.84
C ALA A 302 -15.40 -4.81 -11.14
N GLY A 303 -14.82 -5.74 -11.91
CA GLY A 303 -13.92 -6.76 -11.37
C GLY A 303 -12.63 -6.20 -10.83
N PRO A 304 -11.84 -5.47 -11.62
CA PRO A 304 -10.58 -4.87 -11.19
C PRO A 304 -10.72 -3.92 -10.00
N GLU A 305 -11.74 -3.06 -9.99
CA GLU A 305 -11.97 -2.13 -8.88
C GLU A 305 -12.31 -2.85 -7.59
N SER A 306 -13.14 -3.88 -7.66
CA SER A 306 -13.43 -4.71 -6.49
C SER A 306 -12.18 -5.46 -6.01
N ALA A 307 -11.37 -5.98 -6.92
CA ALA A 307 -10.14 -6.68 -6.57
C ALA A 307 -9.09 -5.74 -5.97
N ASN A 308 -8.96 -4.53 -6.50
CA ASN A 308 -8.09 -3.49 -6.00
C ASN A 308 -8.42 -3.16 -4.52
N ASN A 309 -9.67 -2.80 -4.25
CA ASN A 309 -10.10 -2.43 -2.89
C ASN A 309 -10.07 -3.62 -1.93
N ALA A 310 -10.44 -4.83 -2.37
CA ALA A 310 -10.32 -6.02 -1.55
C ALA A 310 -8.85 -6.32 -1.18
N GLY A 311 -7.94 -6.20 -2.15
CA GLY A 311 -6.51 -6.41 -1.94
C GLY A 311 -5.90 -5.36 -1.01
N ALA A 312 -6.33 -4.11 -1.12
CA ALA A 312 -5.93 -3.05 -0.21
C ALA A 312 -6.35 -3.34 1.23
N GLN A 313 -7.59 -3.78 1.45
CA GLN A 313 -8.10 -4.12 2.78
C GLN A 313 -7.39 -5.33 3.38
N THR A 314 -7.28 -6.43 2.64
CA THR A 314 -6.69 -7.66 3.18
C THR A 314 -5.18 -7.58 3.39
N SER A 315 -4.50 -6.59 2.82
CA SER A 315 -3.08 -6.33 3.09
C SER A 315 -2.80 -5.91 4.55
N PHE A 316 -3.83 -5.50 5.29
CA PHE A 316 -3.74 -5.25 6.73
C PHE A 316 -3.62 -6.54 7.56
N ILE A 317 -4.04 -7.70 7.03
CA ILE A 317 -3.93 -8.98 7.75
C ILE A 317 -2.46 -9.26 8.11
N PRO A 318 -1.53 -9.44 7.16
CA PRO A 318 -0.13 -9.72 7.51
C PRO A 318 0.52 -8.58 8.29
N MET A 319 0.15 -7.33 8.02
CA MET A 319 0.69 -6.18 8.76
C MET A 319 0.32 -6.23 10.24
N LEU A 320 -0.96 -6.40 10.57
CA LEU A 320 -1.44 -6.38 11.95
C LEU A 320 -1.11 -7.65 12.72
N THR A 321 -1.04 -8.82 12.03
CA THR A 321 -0.89 -10.12 12.71
C THR A 321 0.55 -10.63 12.73
N LEU A 322 1.33 -10.34 11.69
CA LEU A 322 2.70 -10.83 11.52
C LEU A 322 3.75 -9.72 11.58
N GLY A 323 3.33 -8.45 11.50
CA GLY A 323 4.25 -7.33 11.40
C GLY A 323 5.00 -7.26 10.07
N ILE A 324 4.43 -7.82 8.99
CA ILE A 324 5.07 -7.86 7.68
C ILE A 324 4.24 -7.05 6.67
N PRO A 325 4.88 -6.14 5.93
CA PRO A 325 4.18 -5.37 4.93
C PRO A 325 3.89 -6.19 3.67
N ALA A 326 2.65 -6.21 3.22
CA ALA A 326 2.24 -6.81 1.96
C ALA A 326 2.55 -5.92 0.74
N ASN A 327 2.71 -4.63 0.94
CA ASN A 327 2.97 -3.64 -0.10
C ASN A 327 3.68 -2.40 0.48
N PRO A 328 4.14 -1.43 -0.35
CA PRO A 328 4.83 -0.23 0.13
C PRO A 328 4.03 0.61 1.13
N VAL A 329 2.71 0.71 0.95
CA VAL A 329 1.84 1.44 1.89
C VAL A 329 1.86 0.78 3.27
N MET A 330 1.77 -0.56 3.31
CA MET A 330 1.88 -1.30 4.58
C MET A 330 3.25 -1.15 5.23
N ALA A 331 4.32 -1.01 4.45
CA ALA A 331 5.64 -0.71 5.00
C ALA A 331 5.69 0.67 5.67
N LEU A 332 5.05 1.67 5.06
CA LEU A 332 4.90 3.01 5.68
C LEU A 332 4.04 2.96 6.94
N MET A 333 2.97 2.16 6.94
CA MET A 333 2.12 1.95 8.12
C MET A 333 2.89 1.28 9.26
N ILE A 334 3.72 0.28 8.96
CA ILE A 334 4.63 -0.33 9.94
C ILE A 334 5.62 0.71 10.48
N GLY A 335 6.18 1.53 9.61
CA GLY A 335 7.04 2.63 10.03
C GLY A 335 6.31 3.61 10.95
N ALA A 336 5.05 3.95 10.65
CA ALA A 336 4.22 4.77 11.52
C ALA A 336 4.01 4.13 12.90
N MET A 337 3.78 2.82 12.96
CA MET A 337 3.67 2.08 14.23
C MET A 337 4.97 2.17 15.04
N ILE A 338 6.12 1.92 14.40
CA ILE A 338 7.43 1.95 15.04
C ILE A 338 7.74 3.34 15.60
N ILE A 339 7.48 4.41 14.86
CA ILE A 339 7.68 5.79 15.30
C ILE A 339 6.79 6.13 16.50
N GLN A 340 5.60 5.56 16.57
CA GLN A 340 4.66 5.69 17.70
C GLN A 340 5.02 4.75 18.88
N GLY A 341 6.15 4.04 18.81
CA GLY A 341 6.60 3.13 19.87
C GLY A 341 5.85 1.78 19.88
N ILE A 342 5.13 1.44 18.82
CA ILE A 342 4.39 0.19 18.69
C ILE A 342 5.24 -0.82 17.93
N VAL A 343 5.49 -1.97 18.54
CA VAL A 343 6.17 -3.08 17.88
C VAL A 343 5.18 -3.82 16.99
N PRO A 344 5.34 -3.78 15.65
CA PRO A 344 4.42 -4.48 14.74
C PRO A 344 4.49 -5.99 14.95
N GLY A 345 3.32 -6.65 14.87
CA GLY A 345 3.26 -8.10 15.01
C GLY A 345 2.09 -8.57 15.89
N PRO A 346 2.08 -9.86 16.26
CA PRO A 346 0.91 -10.49 16.89
C PRO A 346 0.59 -9.92 18.27
N ASN A 347 1.57 -9.35 18.97
CA ASN A 347 1.36 -8.74 20.28
C ASN A 347 0.46 -7.51 20.24
N VAL A 348 0.34 -6.84 19.08
CA VAL A 348 -0.56 -5.67 18.94
C VAL A 348 -2.01 -6.03 19.27
N ALA A 349 -2.46 -7.22 18.89
CA ALA A 349 -3.83 -7.66 19.17
C ALA A 349 -4.08 -7.89 20.66
N THR A 350 -3.05 -8.26 21.44
CA THR A 350 -3.16 -8.58 22.87
C THR A 350 -2.78 -7.42 23.76
N GLU A 351 -1.73 -6.66 23.41
CA GLU A 351 -1.23 -5.54 24.22
C GLU A 351 -1.98 -4.23 23.92
N GLN A 352 -2.46 -4.06 22.69
CA GLN A 352 -3.17 -2.87 22.23
C GLN A 352 -4.46 -3.20 21.46
N PRO A 353 -5.43 -3.90 22.08
CA PRO A 353 -6.64 -4.37 21.40
C PRO A 353 -7.51 -3.23 20.86
N ALA A 354 -7.53 -2.08 21.53
CA ALA A 354 -8.25 -0.89 21.05
C ALA A 354 -7.69 -0.37 19.72
N LEU A 355 -6.36 -0.38 19.54
CA LEU A 355 -5.71 -0.01 18.30
C LEU A 355 -6.03 -1.04 17.20
N PHE A 356 -5.81 -2.31 17.49
CA PHE A 356 -6.01 -3.40 16.53
C PHE A 356 -7.45 -3.42 15.98
N TRP A 357 -8.43 -3.46 16.89
CA TRP A 357 -9.84 -3.53 16.52
C TRP A 357 -10.41 -2.17 16.08
N GLY A 358 -9.85 -1.07 16.60
CA GLY A 358 -10.16 0.30 16.17
C GLY A 358 -9.83 0.53 14.71
N ILE A 359 -8.65 0.09 14.25
CA ILE A 359 -8.28 0.15 12.83
C ILE A 359 -9.26 -0.67 12.00
N ILE A 360 -9.57 -1.93 12.38
CA ILE A 360 -10.49 -2.79 11.63
C ILE A 360 -11.89 -2.17 11.56
N ALA A 361 -12.42 -1.65 12.66
CA ALA A 361 -13.72 -0.99 12.65
C ALA A 361 -13.72 0.30 11.81
N SER A 362 -12.64 1.07 11.84
CA SER A 362 -12.49 2.29 11.03
C SER A 362 -12.53 2.02 9.53
N MET A 363 -12.16 0.81 9.08
CA MET A 363 -12.24 0.42 7.67
C MET A 363 -13.68 0.45 7.16
N TRP A 364 -14.65 -0.05 7.93
CA TRP A 364 -16.07 0.02 7.54
C TRP A 364 -16.58 1.46 7.55
N ILE A 365 -16.21 2.24 8.58
CA ILE A 365 -16.61 3.64 8.70
C ILE A 365 -16.03 4.46 7.55
N GLY A 366 -14.73 4.33 7.29
CA GLY A 366 -14.05 5.01 6.19
C GLY A 366 -14.62 4.62 4.82
N ASN A 367 -14.89 3.33 4.61
CA ASN A 367 -15.49 2.84 3.37
C ASN A 367 -16.90 3.42 3.14
N LEU A 368 -17.71 3.56 4.20
CA LEU A 368 -19.00 4.25 4.13
C LEU A 368 -18.85 5.74 3.82
N MET A 369 -17.89 6.41 4.47
CA MET A 369 -17.59 7.82 4.17
C MET A 369 -17.16 8.00 2.71
N LEU A 370 -16.37 7.08 2.16
CA LEU A 370 -15.84 7.16 0.80
C LEU A 370 -16.92 7.07 -0.28
N ILE A 371 -17.94 6.20 -0.11
CA ILE A 371 -19.02 6.15 -1.09
C ILE A 371 -19.83 7.47 -1.09
N VAL A 372 -20.03 8.05 0.10
CA VAL A 372 -20.71 9.35 0.24
C VAL A 372 -19.87 10.48 -0.36
N LEU A 373 -18.56 10.46 -0.17
CA LEU A 373 -17.65 11.49 -0.70
C LEU A 373 -17.46 11.37 -2.21
N ASN A 374 -17.35 10.16 -2.75
CA ASN A 374 -16.98 9.99 -4.15
C ASN A 374 -18.16 10.06 -5.13
N LEU A 375 -19.37 9.62 -4.78
CA LEU A 375 -20.51 9.69 -5.70
C LEU A 375 -21.19 11.05 -5.69
N PRO A 376 -21.70 11.58 -4.57
CA PRO A 376 -22.38 12.89 -4.59
C PRO A 376 -21.44 14.06 -4.89
N LEU A 377 -20.18 13.99 -4.45
CA LEU A 377 -19.22 15.09 -4.58
C LEU A 377 -18.33 15.00 -5.82
N ILE A 378 -18.64 14.12 -6.76
CA ILE A 378 -17.83 13.93 -7.99
C ILE A 378 -17.54 15.25 -8.73
N GLY A 379 -18.51 16.17 -8.73
CA GLY A 379 -18.33 17.50 -9.33
C GLY A 379 -17.24 18.35 -8.66
N LEU A 380 -16.98 18.14 -7.37
CA LEU A 380 -15.90 18.79 -6.64
C LEU A 380 -14.55 18.20 -7.09
N TRP A 381 -14.45 16.89 -7.13
CA TRP A 381 -13.23 16.20 -7.53
C TRP A 381 -12.82 16.53 -8.98
N VAL A 382 -13.79 16.59 -9.90
CA VAL A 382 -13.54 17.02 -11.28
C VAL A 382 -12.97 18.44 -11.35
N LYS A 383 -13.43 19.37 -10.50
CA LYS A 383 -12.87 20.72 -10.44
C LYS A 383 -11.44 20.74 -9.93
N LEU A 384 -11.07 19.86 -9.00
CA LEU A 384 -9.70 19.77 -8.48
C LEU A 384 -8.69 19.34 -9.55
N LEU A 385 -9.11 18.55 -10.54
CA LEU A 385 -8.27 18.19 -11.69
C LEU A 385 -7.80 19.40 -12.52
N THR A 386 -8.43 20.54 -12.36
CA THR A 386 -8.06 21.78 -13.06
C THR A 386 -6.95 22.57 -12.36
N ILE A 387 -6.58 22.21 -11.13
CA ILE A 387 -5.54 22.94 -10.38
C ILE A 387 -4.18 22.62 -10.99
N PRO A 388 -3.41 23.64 -11.42
CA PRO A 388 -2.08 23.42 -12.00
C PRO A 388 -1.11 22.88 -10.96
N TYR A 389 -0.29 21.92 -11.36
CA TYR A 389 0.66 21.26 -10.45
C TYR A 389 1.72 22.20 -9.87
N TYR A 390 2.12 23.23 -10.64
CA TYR A 390 3.11 24.23 -10.17
C TYR A 390 2.65 25.01 -8.93
N VAL A 391 1.33 25.03 -8.64
CA VAL A 391 0.78 25.63 -7.41
C VAL A 391 0.85 24.62 -6.25
N LEU A 392 0.62 23.35 -6.53
CA LEU A 392 0.54 22.30 -5.52
C LEU A 392 1.91 21.92 -4.98
N PHE A 393 2.92 21.75 -5.86
CA PHE A 393 4.19 21.19 -5.43
C PHE A 393 4.96 22.02 -4.38
N PRO A 394 5.02 23.38 -4.45
CA PRO A 394 5.71 24.15 -3.42
C PRO A 394 5.04 24.02 -2.05
N ILE A 395 3.71 23.95 -2.04
CA ILE A 395 2.93 23.77 -0.82
C ILE A 395 3.25 22.39 -0.20
N ILE A 396 3.23 21.34 -1.00
CA ILE A 396 3.54 19.98 -0.57
C ILE A 396 4.98 19.91 -0.05
N MET A 397 5.95 20.49 -0.78
CA MET A 397 7.36 20.52 -0.35
C MET A 397 7.54 21.25 0.98
N ALA A 398 6.87 22.37 1.19
CA ALA A 398 6.91 23.10 2.45
C ALA A 398 6.36 22.24 3.60
N PHE A 399 5.20 21.59 3.41
CA PHE A 399 4.62 20.70 4.41
C PHE A 399 5.52 19.49 4.71
N CYS A 400 6.10 18.86 3.69
CA CYS A 400 7.06 17.77 3.88
C CYS A 400 8.27 18.21 4.71
N SER A 401 8.85 19.35 4.37
CA SER A 401 10.04 19.86 5.07
C SER A 401 9.73 20.21 6.53
N ILE A 402 8.65 20.93 6.78
CA ILE A 402 8.22 21.28 8.14
C ILE A 402 7.88 20.00 8.92
N GLY A 403 7.16 19.09 8.30
CA GLY A 403 6.75 17.83 8.91
C GLY A 403 7.97 16.98 9.33
N VAL A 404 8.89 16.73 8.42
CA VAL A 404 10.11 15.92 8.73
C VAL A 404 10.94 16.57 9.83
N TYR A 405 11.15 17.89 9.76
CA TYR A 405 11.87 18.60 10.81
C TYR A 405 11.19 18.47 12.18
N SER A 406 9.85 18.50 12.21
CA SER A 406 9.07 18.45 13.45
C SER A 406 9.15 17.09 14.17
N VAL A 407 9.55 16.01 13.51
CA VAL A 407 9.65 14.68 14.13
C VAL A 407 10.80 14.63 15.13
N ASN A 408 12.00 15.06 14.73
CA ASN A 408 13.21 14.96 15.55
C ASN A 408 13.87 16.33 15.83
N SER A 409 13.34 17.43 15.29
CA SER A 409 13.96 18.76 15.33
C SER A 409 15.40 18.76 14.80
N ASN A 410 15.67 17.92 13.79
CA ASN A 410 17.00 17.65 13.26
C ASN A 410 17.12 18.12 11.80
N VAL A 411 18.09 19.01 11.54
CA VAL A 411 18.35 19.55 10.20
C VAL A 411 18.93 18.47 9.26
N TYR A 412 19.66 17.49 9.79
CA TYR A 412 20.19 16.39 8.99
C TYR A 412 19.09 15.54 8.34
N ASP A 413 17.91 15.46 8.95
CA ASP A 413 16.76 14.80 8.37
C ASP A 413 16.28 15.52 7.08
N LEU A 414 16.40 16.86 7.01
CA LEU A 414 16.11 17.61 5.78
C LEU A 414 17.14 17.35 4.68
N TYR A 415 18.42 17.25 5.03
CA TYR A 415 19.45 16.85 4.07
C TYR A 415 19.22 15.41 3.57
N ALA A 416 18.81 14.52 4.48
CA ALA A 416 18.42 13.17 4.11
C ALA A 416 17.23 13.15 3.14
N VAL A 417 16.18 13.94 3.39
CA VAL A 417 15.04 14.09 2.45
C VAL A 417 15.50 14.54 1.07
N ALA A 418 16.36 15.56 1.00
CA ALA A 418 16.87 16.05 -0.28
C ALA A 418 17.70 14.99 -1.00
N PHE A 419 18.61 14.31 -0.29
CA PHE A 419 19.43 13.24 -0.83
C PHE A 419 18.58 12.06 -1.32
N PHE A 420 17.69 11.55 -0.49
CA PHE A 420 16.81 10.43 -0.85
C PHE A 420 15.77 10.81 -1.90
N GLY A 421 15.36 12.07 -1.97
CA GLY A 421 14.50 12.59 -3.02
C GLY A 421 15.19 12.54 -4.39
N PHE A 422 16.40 13.03 -4.46
CA PHE A 422 17.22 12.95 -5.69
C PHE A 422 17.56 11.50 -6.04
N LEU A 423 17.94 10.68 -5.05
CA LEU A 423 18.22 9.27 -5.25
C LEU A 423 16.98 8.53 -5.78
N GLY A 424 15.81 8.73 -5.18
CA GLY A 424 14.54 8.12 -5.59
C GLY A 424 14.17 8.51 -7.02
N TYR A 425 14.33 9.78 -7.38
CA TYR A 425 14.15 10.26 -8.76
C TYR A 425 15.12 9.55 -9.73
N LEU A 426 16.41 9.47 -9.39
CA LEU A 426 17.41 8.79 -10.20
C LEU A 426 17.10 7.29 -10.35
N LEU A 427 16.71 6.62 -9.28
CA LEU A 427 16.31 5.20 -9.30
C LEU A 427 15.12 4.99 -10.24
N THR A 428 14.13 5.87 -10.20
CA THR A 428 12.97 5.81 -11.11
C THR A 428 13.41 5.97 -12.57
N LYS A 429 14.31 6.92 -12.87
CA LYS A 429 14.90 7.08 -14.21
C LYS A 429 15.68 5.84 -14.68
N LEU A 430 16.33 5.17 -13.75
CA LEU A 430 17.03 3.90 -14.03
C LEU A 430 16.07 2.70 -14.10
N ARG A 431 14.75 2.91 -14.01
CA ARG A 431 13.73 1.87 -13.94
C ARG A 431 13.99 0.88 -12.79
N CYS A 432 14.39 1.41 -11.64
CA CYS A 432 14.50 0.68 -10.38
C CYS A 432 13.28 1.04 -9.52
N GLU A 433 12.48 0.06 -9.16
CA GLU A 433 11.31 0.27 -8.33
C GLU A 433 11.72 0.56 -6.88
N PRO A 434 11.26 1.68 -6.25
CA PRO A 434 11.67 2.03 -4.90
C PRO A 434 11.03 1.16 -3.79
N ALA A 435 9.94 0.45 -4.08
CA ALA A 435 9.22 -0.35 -3.10
C ALA A 435 10.07 -1.44 -2.43
N PRO A 436 10.85 -2.27 -3.17
CA PRO A 436 11.75 -3.25 -2.57
C PRO A 436 12.84 -2.62 -1.68
N LEU A 437 13.30 -1.40 -2.01
CA LEU A 437 14.24 -0.66 -1.17
C LEU A 437 13.62 -0.33 0.20
N LEU A 438 12.39 0.22 0.21
CA LEU A 438 11.71 0.55 1.46
C LEU A 438 11.45 -0.70 2.30
N LEU A 439 11.05 -1.80 1.67
CA LEU A 439 10.85 -3.08 2.36
C LEU A 439 12.15 -3.60 2.98
N GLY A 440 13.25 -3.55 2.23
CA GLY A 440 14.58 -3.87 2.75
C GLY A 440 14.98 -2.98 3.93
N PHE A 441 14.72 -1.69 3.84
CA PHE A 441 15.03 -0.72 4.88
C PHE A 441 14.25 -1.00 6.18
N VAL A 442 12.94 -1.28 6.09
CA VAL A 442 12.09 -1.57 7.26
C VAL A 442 12.39 -2.93 7.86
N LEU A 443 12.54 -3.96 7.00
CA LEU A 443 12.75 -5.32 7.47
C LEU A 443 14.21 -5.62 7.84
N GLY A 444 15.18 -4.81 7.40
CA GLY A 444 16.61 -5.03 7.64
C GLY A 444 16.98 -5.16 9.11
N PRO A 445 16.69 -4.16 9.94
CA PRO A 445 16.95 -4.21 11.39
C PRO A 445 16.27 -5.41 12.06
N LEU A 446 15.01 -5.66 11.73
CA LEU A 446 14.23 -6.78 12.27
C LEU A 446 14.81 -8.15 11.84
N LEU A 447 15.26 -8.25 10.59
CA LEU A 447 15.90 -9.44 10.04
C LEU A 447 17.22 -9.75 10.78
N GLU A 448 18.06 -8.73 10.97
CA GLU A 448 19.32 -8.85 11.68
C GLU A 448 19.10 -9.25 13.15
N GLU A 449 18.18 -8.57 13.83
CA GLU A 449 17.84 -8.86 15.23
C GLU A 449 17.37 -10.30 15.39
N ASN A 450 16.42 -10.74 14.57
CA ASN A 450 15.89 -12.10 14.65
C ASN A 450 16.93 -13.17 14.26
N LEU A 451 17.79 -12.88 13.27
CA LEU A 451 18.92 -13.78 12.94
C LEU A 451 19.84 -13.96 14.13
N ARG A 452 20.31 -12.85 14.71
CA ARG A 452 21.23 -12.88 15.85
C ARG A 452 20.60 -13.55 17.06
N ARG A 453 19.36 -13.22 17.39
CA ARG A 453 18.59 -13.80 18.48
C ARG A 453 18.40 -15.32 18.29
N ALA A 454 18.06 -15.78 17.08
CA ALA A 454 17.94 -17.18 16.76
C ALA A 454 19.28 -17.92 16.94
N MET A 455 20.39 -17.34 16.46
CA MET A 455 21.72 -17.91 16.59
C MET A 455 22.19 -17.98 18.05
N ILE A 456 21.91 -16.96 18.85
CA ILE A 456 22.22 -16.96 20.30
C ILE A 456 21.44 -18.07 21.00
N LEU A 457 20.13 -18.19 20.75
CA LEU A 457 19.29 -19.24 21.34
C LEU A 457 19.72 -20.64 20.92
N ALA A 458 20.19 -20.78 19.68
CA ALA A 458 20.72 -22.06 19.14
C ALA A 458 22.21 -22.31 19.46
N ARG A 459 22.83 -21.47 20.30
CA ARG A 459 24.27 -21.58 20.68
C ARG A 459 25.21 -21.60 19.46
N GLY A 460 24.89 -20.85 18.43
CA GLY A 460 25.68 -20.77 17.19
C GLY A 460 25.36 -21.87 16.16
N ASP A 461 24.38 -22.73 16.39
CA ASP A 461 24.00 -23.77 15.43
C ASP A 461 23.00 -23.24 14.38
N PRO A 462 23.41 -23.12 13.09
CA PRO A 462 22.53 -22.63 12.04
C PRO A 462 21.49 -23.67 11.61
N SER A 463 21.61 -24.92 12.02
CA SER A 463 20.63 -25.97 11.70
C SER A 463 19.23 -25.63 12.26
N THR A 464 19.16 -24.75 13.25
CA THR A 464 17.90 -24.26 13.85
C THR A 464 16.90 -23.77 12.81
N PHE A 465 17.35 -23.16 11.69
CA PHE A 465 16.46 -22.65 10.65
C PHE A 465 15.82 -23.75 9.80
N VAL A 466 16.42 -24.92 9.72
CA VAL A 466 15.91 -26.05 8.93
C VAL A 466 15.36 -27.22 9.81
N THR A 467 15.70 -27.24 11.09
CA THR A 467 15.17 -28.25 12.02
C THR A 467 13.82 -27.83 12.63
N ARG A 468 13.54 -26.55 12.71
CA ARG A 468 12.24 -26.04 13.18
C ARG A 468 11.24 -26.08 12.03
N PRO A 469 10.10 -26.82 12.15
CA PRO A 469 9.23 -27.11 11.00
C PRO A 469 8.62 -25.86 10.36
N ILE A 470 8.22 -24.86 11.15
CA ILE A 470 7.65 -23.61 10.62
C ILE A 470 8.72 -22.82 9.88
N SER A 471 9.90 -22.63 10.47
CA SER A 471 11.03 -21.93 9.86
C SER A 471 11.45 -22.61 8.54
N ALA A 472 11.62 -23.92 8.56
CA ALA A 472 11.99 -24.72 7.38
C ALA A 472 10.95 -24.59 6.26
N SER A 473 9.66 -24.67 6.58
CA SER A 473 8.59 -24.51 5.59
C SER A 473 8.56 -23.10 4.97
N LEU A 474 8.79 -22.06 5.77
CA LEU A 474 8.88 -20.69 5.27
C LEU A 474 10.09 -20.49 4.34
N LEU A 475 11.26 -21.01 4.70
CA LEU A 475 12.45 -20.97 3.84
C LEU A 475 12.24 -21.76 2.54
N LEU A 476 11.54 -22.88 2.60
CA LEU A 476 11.22 -23.68 1.43
C LEU A 476 10.25 -22.92 0.50
N ILE A 477 9.27 -22.22 1.06
CA ILE A 477 8.39 -21.30 0.30
C ILE A 477 9.21 -20.19 -0.35
N ALA A 478 10.11 -19.54 0.39
CA ALA A 478 10.97 -18.50 -0.17
C ALA A 478 11.82 -19.03 -1.33
N LEU A 479 12.43 -20.19 -1.17
CA LEU A 479 13.22 -20.83 -2.22
C LEU A 479 12.36 -21.17 -3.44
N ALA A 480 11.16 -21.73 -3.22
CA ALA A 480 10.25 -22.05 -4.30
C ALA A 480 9.82 -20.80 -5.10
N VAL A 481 9.47 -19.72 -4.40
CA VAL A 481 9.14 -18.41 -5.04
C VAL A 481 10.34 -17.90 -5.84
N LEU A 482 11.54 -17.95 -5.26
CA LEU A 482 12.76 -17.52 -5.94
C LEU A 482 13.01 -18.33 -7.22
N VAL A 483 12.94 -19.66 -7.14
CA VAL A 483 13.12 -20.55 -8.29
C VAL A 483 12.08 -20.27 -9.37
N ILE A 484 10.80 -20.13 -9.01
CA ILE A 484 9.71 -19.85 -9.95
C ILE A 484 9.97 -18.54 -10.71
N VAL A 485 10.43 -17.51 -10.01
CA VAL A 485 10.68 -16.17 -10.60
C VAL A 485 11.84 -16.21 -11.61
N PHE A 486 12.84 -17.05 -11.38
CA PHE A 486 13.97 -17.20 -12.31
C PHE A 486 13.70 -18.18 -13.47
N LEU A 487 12.55 -18.89 -13.48
CA LEU A 487 12.21 -19.76 -14.60
C LEU A 487 12.01 -18.96 -15.90
N PRO A 488 12.62 -19.36 -17.04
CA PRO A 488 12.55 -18.63 -18.30
C PRO A 488 11.12 -18.39 -18.80
N ALA A 489 10.22 -19.36 -18.58
CA ALA A 489 8.81 -19.26 -18.98
C ALA A 489 8.05 -18.17 -18.20
N VAL A 490 8.33 -18.03 -16.90
CA VAL A 490 7.73 -17.01 -16.03
C VAL A 490 8.31 -15.64 -16.36
N ARG A 491 9.63 -15.59 -16.56
CA ARG A 491 10.35 -14.36 -16.92
C ARG A 491 9.82 -13.77 -18.24
N LYS A 492 9.68 -14.59 -19.29
CA LYS A 492 9.16 -14.15 -20.59
C LYS A 492 7.72 -13.63 -20.48
N LYS A 493 6.86 -14.35 -19.78
CA LYS A 493 5.46 -13.95 -19.56
C LYS A 493 5.33 -12.68 -18.74
N ARG A 494 6.23 -12.47 -17.79
CA ARG A 494 6.32 -11.26 -16.97
C ARG A 494 6.77 -10.06 -17.82
N GLU A 495 7.81 -10.22 -18.66
CA GLU A 495 8.24 -9.20 -19.59
C GLU A 495 7.11 -8.82 -20.56
N GLU A 496 6.32 -9.76 -21.06
CA GLU A 496 5.14 -9.50 -21.92
C GLU A 496 4.05 -8.69 -21.21
N VAL A 497 3.75 -8.97 -19.95
CA VAL A 497 2.72 -8.26 -19.17
C VAL A 497 3.15 -6.83 -18.81
N PHE A 498 4.43 -6.60 -18.54
CA PHE A 498 4.93 -5.29 -18.11
C PHE A 498 5.52 -4.42 -19.24
N VAL A 499 5.73 -4.96 -20.46
CA VAL A 499 6.12 -4.17 -21.64
C VAL A 499 4.92 -3.44 -22.27
N GLU A 500 3.68 -3.89 -22.03
CA GLU A 500 2.48 -3.16 -22.44
C GLU A 500 2.23 -1.87 -21.60
N GLU A 501 3.03 -1.62 -20.55
CA GLU A 501 2.94 -0.45 -19.66
C GLU A 501 4.03 0.61 -19.90
N SER A 502 4.92 0.44 -20.86
CA SER A 502 6.07 1.35 -21.10
C SER A 502 5.83 2.32 -22.27
#